data_a74257434243d3e651f9da3aeeaaebbb
#
_entry.id   a74257434243d3e651f9da3aeeaaebbb
#
_cell.length_a   1.000
_cell.length_b   1.000
_cell.length_c   1.000
_cell.angle_alpha   90.00
_cell.angle_beta   90.00
_cell.angle_gamma   90.00
#
_symmetry.space_group_name_H-M   'P 1'
#
loop_
_entity.id
_entity.type
_entity.pdbx_description
1 polymer ?
#
loop_
_entity_poly.entity_id
_entity_poly.type
_entity_poly.pdbx_seq_one_letter_code
_entity_poly.pdbx_strand_id
1 'polypeptide(L)'
;MHEPECCPNPDCHFHRTDDELPFPRFWINSGTYHTKVSGTVQRFRCTYCGKGFSERTGSIDYYTKKSLDYKEIFRAITSAESIASIARMLRCHPDSITNRIDRLGRNALASHARIMNETVLSENLCADGFESFDCSQYHPNNINLAIGMESQFLYGFTHCTLRRKGRMTEAQKEKRAKIEETYKPPPGALVNSFKALIENVLPLWYEPALPKLRLITDEHKGYVIALKRIIRIQKAKGSGVFAHEQFSSRLERTIRSMLFAVNYWDREMRKDIAAFRRESTCHTRNVSNGLLRLALYQFWHNYEKPHRVKNKYKDLRTHALMARIDLSKVGRERERLFTRRSYISHQMLNPEERKIWLKEHVTPLKKGPNWVPKYATIG
;
A
#
# COMPACT_ATOMS: atom_id res chain seq x y z
N MET A 1 15.00 -8.70 -24.40
CA MET A 1 15.78 -9.42 -23.36
C MET A 1 16.09 -8.40 -22.28
N HIS A 2 15.66 -8.61 -21.03
CA HIS A 2 15.94 -7.65 -19.97
C HIS A 2 17.27 -8.03 -19.30
N GLU A 3 18.22 -7.11 -19.32
CA GLU A 3 19.48 -7.28 -18.61
C GLU A 3 19.24 -7.34 -17.09
N PRO A 4 20.03 -8.16 -16.36
CA PRO A 4 19.95 -8.23 -14.91
C PRO A 4 20.35 -6.89 -14.26
N GLU A 5 19.52 -6.36 -13.38
CA GLU A 5 19.81 -5.12 -12.63
C GLU A 5 20.68 -5.38 -11.39
N CYS A 6 20.56 -6.56 -10.78
CA CYS A 6 21.34 -6.96 -9.61
C CYS A 6 21.55 -8.47 -9.53
N CYS A 7 22.52 -8.90 -8.71
CA CYS A 7 22.65 -10.30 -8.35
C CYS A 7 21.53 -10.70 -7.37
N PRO A 8 20.84 -11.83 -7.57
CA PRO A 8 19.76 -12.25 -6.66
C PRO A 8 20.26 -12.82 -5.30
N ASN A 9 21.55 -12.88 -5.09
CA ASN A 9 22.14 -13.29 -3.81
C ASN A 9 22.27 -12.07 -2.89
N PRO A 10 21.54 -12.01 -1.75
CA PRO A 10 21.57 -10.86 -0.85
C PRO A 10 22.95 -10.58 -0.24
N ASP A 11 23.81 -11.60 -0.13
CA ASP A 11 25.17 -11.47 0.41
C ASP A 11 26.20 -11.03 -0.66
N CYS A 12 25.75 -10.80 -1.89
CA CYS A 12 26.63 -10.42 -2.99
C CYS A 12 26.82 -8.91 -3.06
N HIS A 13 28.05 -8.46 -3.35
CA HIS A 13 28.33 -7.04 -3.59
C HIS A 13 27.40 -6.44 -4.66
N PHE A 14 27.12 -7.19 -5.75
CA PHE A 14 26.23 -6.75 -6.83
C PHE A 14 24.73 -6.99 -6.55
N HIS A 15 24.34 -7.28 -5.31
CA HIS A 15 22.93 -7.30 -4.93
C HIS A 15 22.37 -5.89 -4.76
N ARG A 16 23.20 -4.94 -4.31
CA ARG A 16 22.79 -3.55 -4.12
C ARG A 16 22.62 -2.85 -5.46
N THR A 17 21.54 -2.11 -5.59
CA THR A 17 21.31 -1.18 -6.69
C THR A 17 21.53 0.22 -6.15
N ASP A 18 22.72 0.74 -6.26
CA ASP A 18 22.95 2.17 -6.12
C ASP A 18 22.53 2.78 -7.46
N ASP A 19 21.43 3.52 -7.50
CA ASP A 19 20.85 4.10 -8.71
C ASP A 19 21.77 5.14 -9.40
N GLU A 20 22.91 5.45 -8.81
CA GLU A 20 23.81 6.54 -9.23
C GLU A 20 25.00 6.14 -10.11
N LEU A 21 25.30 4.85 -10.26
CA LEU A 21 26.42 4.42 -11.08
C LEU A 21 26.02 3.31 -12.07
N PRO A 22 26.43 3.40 -13.36
CA PRO A 22 26.33 2.28 -14.25
C PRO A 22 27.23 1.16 -13.71
N PHE A 23 26.62 0.15 -13.09
CA PHE A 23 27.38 -1.02 -12.65
C PHE A 23 28.09 -1.66 -13.84
N PRO A 24 29.36 -2.00 -13.72
CA PRO A 24 30.02 -2.82 -14.71
C PRO A 24 29.23 -4.14 -14.80
N ARG A 25 29.19 -4.70 -15.98
CA ARG A 25 28.51 -5.98 -16.24
C ARG A 25 29.05 -7.04 -15.27
N PHE A 26 28.22 -7.39 -14.25
CA PHE A 26 28.57 -8.33 -13.18
C PHE A 26 28.19 -9.78 -13.51
N TRP A 27 27.73 -10.06 -14.70
CA TRP A 27 27.23 -11.36 -15.11
C TRP A 27 27.75 -11.79 -16.47
N ILE A 28 27.81 -13.11 -16.68
CA ILE A 28 28.10 -13.76 -17.94
C ILE A 28 26.91 -14.63 -18.33
N ASN A 29 26.76 -14.87 -19.63
CA ASN A 29 25.80 -15.83 -20.17
C ASN A 29 26.19 -17.24 -19.75
N SER A 30 25.22 -18.04 -19.27
CA SER A 30 25.42 -19.42 -18.78
C SER A 30 24.44 -20.39 -19.44
N GLY A 31 24.28 -20.27 -20.77
CA GLY A 31 23.38 -21.10 -21.54
C GLY A 31 21.90 -20.67 -21.44
N THR A 32 21.04 -21.51 -21.95
CA THR A 32 19.57 -21.31 -21.96
C THR A 32 18.87 -22.56 -21.45
N TYR A 33 17.60 -22.44 -21.16
CA TYR A 33 16.68 -23.56 -20.90
C TYR A 33 15.32 -23.26 -21.47
N HIS A 34 14.53 -24.27 -21.80
CA HIS A 34 13.20 -24.11 -22.35
C HIS A 34 12.12 -24.37 -21.31
N THR A 35 11.05 -23.54 -21.30
CA THR A 35 9.86 -23.75 -20.49
C THR A 35 8.60 -23.65 -21.34
N LYS A 36 7.55 -24.40 -20.96
CA LYS A 36 6.24 -24.33 -21.65
C LYS A 36 5.60 -22.93 -21.61
N VAL A 37 5.92 -22.13 -20.60
CA VAL A 37 5.27 -20.82 -20.34
C VAL A 37 6.03 -19.66 -20.97
N SER A 38 7.37 -19.71 -20.95
CA SER A 38 8.21 -18.58 -21.34
C SER A 38 9.11 -18.89 -22.55
N GLY A 39 8.95 -20.07 -23.19
CA GLY A 39 9.82 -20.48 -24.27
C GLY A 39 11.28 -20.64 -23.81
N THR A 40 12.21 -20.18 -24.59
CA THR A 40 13.64 -20.18 -24.28
C THR A 40 13.97 -19.05 -23.31
N VAL A 41 14.61 -19.39 -22.19
CA VAL A 41 14.96 -18.50 -21.09
C VAL A 41 16.47 -18.43 -20.96
N GLN A 42 17.03 -17.22 -20.97
CA GLN A 42 18.47 -17.00 -20.81
C GLN A 42 18.89 -17.22 -19.36
N ARG A 43 20.02 -17.92 -19.17
CA ARG A 43 20.66 -18.09 -17.85
C ARG A 43 21.89 -17.20 -17.76
N PHE A 44 22.15 -16.75 -16.55
CA PHE A 44 23.29 -15.93 -16.18
C PHE A 44 24.02 -16.52 -15.00
N ARG A 45 25.29 -16.15 -14.85
CA ARG A 45 26.12 -16.46 -13.70
C ARG A 45 26.80 -15.19 -13.23
N CYS A 46 26.65 -14.87 -11.94
CA CYS A 46 27.37 -13.74 -11.34
C CYS A 46 28.87 -13.98 -11.36
N THR A 47 29.66 -13.02 -11.84
CA THR A 47 31.12 -13.11 -11.92
C THR A 47 31.78 -12.98 -10.55
N TYR A 48 31.11 -12.37 -9.58
CA TYR A 48 31.64 -12.16 -8.23
C TYR A 48 31.36 -13.34 -7.29
N CYS A 49 30.09 -13.71 -7.10
CA CYS A 49 29.71 -14.76 -6.13
C CYS A 49 29.39 -16.12 -6.77
N GLY A 50 29.48 -16.26 -8.09
CA GLY A 50 29.21 -17.49 -8.83
C GLY A 50 27.71 -17.89 -8.87
N LYS A 51 26.79 -17.12 -8.30
CA LYS A 51 25.36 -17.45 -8.26
C LYS A 51 24.79 -17.56 -9.67
N GLY A 52 24.19 -18.72 -9.98
CA GLY A 52 23.39 -18.91 -11.20
C GLY A 52 21.97 -18.36 -11.04
N PHE A 53 21.47 -17.68 -12.06
CA PHE A 53 20.12 -17.14 -12.11
C PHE A 53 19.66 -17.02 -13.58
N SER A 54 18.47 -16.54 -13.82
CA SER A 54 17.94 -16.35 -15.18
C SER A 54 17.26 -15.00 -15.32
N GLU A 55 16.94 -14.60 -16.53
CA GLU A 55 16.19 -13.37 -16.82
C GLU A 55 14.85 -13.32 -16.05
N ARG A 56 14.23 -14.48 -15.78
CA ARG A 56 13.01 -14.57 -14.97
C ARG A 56 13.22 -14.29 -13.49
N THR A 57 14.44 -14.39 -12.98
CA THR A 57 14.73 -14.19 -11.55
C THR A 57 14.42 -12.76 -11.09
N GLY A 58 14.73 -11.78 -11.93
CA GLY A 58 14.41 -10.36 -11.70
C GLY A 58 13.03 -9.92 -12.22
N SER A 59 12.25 -10.84 -12.79
CA SER A 59 10.93 -10.55 -13.33
C SER A 59 9.84 -10.74 -12.28
N ILE A 60 8.74 -9.98 -12.40
CA ILE A 60 7.51 -10.20 -11.61
C ILE A 60 6.98 -11.63 -11.78
N ASP A 61 7.28 -12.29 -12.89
CA ASP A 61 6.89 -13.66 -13.18
C ASP A 61 7.78 -14.75 -12.56
N TYR A 62 8.72 -14.39 -11.70
CA TYR A 62 9.57 -15.35 -11.03
C TYR A 62 8.77 -16.50 -10.39
N TYR A 63 9.12 -17.76 -10.73
CA TYR A 63 8.42 -18.98 -10.29
C TYR A 63 6.93 -19.09 -10.67
N THR A 64 6.44 -18.35 -11.62
CA THR A 64 5.05 -18.54 -12.08
C THR A 64 4.95 -19.66 -13.11
N LYS A 65 3.86 -20.42 -13.07
CA LYS A 65 3.58 -21.54 -13.99
C LYS A 65 2.55 -21.19 -15.07
N LYS A 66 1.96 -19.99 -15.02
CA LYS A 66 1.01 -19.48 -16.03
C LYS A 66 1.38 -18.04 -16.35
N SER A 67 1.38 -17.72 -17.63
CA SER A 67 1.41 -16.33 -18.08
C SER A 67 0.03 -15.72 -17.89
N LEU A 68 -0.07 -14.61 -17.16
CA LEU A 68 -1.29 -13.83 -16.98
C LEU A 68 -0.93 -12.37 -17.17
N ASP A 69 -1.80 -11.61 -17.82
CA ASP A 69 -1.59 -10.17 -17.99
C ASP A 69 -1.78 -9.43 -16.67
N TYR A 70 -0.68 -8.90 -16.14
CA TYR A 70 -0.68 -8.13 -14.90
C TYR A 70 -1.41 -6.79 -15.04
N LYS A 71 -1.37 -6.16 -16.23
CA LYS A 71 -2.08 -4.89 -16.48
C LYS A 71 -3.58 -5.09 -16.50
N GLU A 72 -4.04 -6.21 -17.05
CA GLU A 72 -5.45 -6.59 -17.04
C GLU A 72 -5.94 -6.87 -15.62
N ILE A 73 -5.18 -7.65 -14.84
CA ILE A 73 -5.49 -7.90 -13.42
C ILE A 73 -5.52 -6.59 -12.62
N PHE A 74 -4.54 -5.71 -12.84
CA PHE A 74 -4.47 -4.40 -12.20
C PHE A 74 -5.69 -3.55 -12.49
N ARG A 75 -6.07 -3.41 -13.75
CA ARG A 75 -7.27 -2.65 -14.16
C ARG A 75 -8.54 -3.20 -13.55
N ALA A 76 -8.71 -4.53 -13.59
CA ALA A 76 -9.89 -5.18 -13.05
C ALA A 76 -10.01 -5.00 -11.53
N ILE A 77 -8.94 -5.25 -10.77
CA ILE A 77 -8.99 -5.15 -9.30
C ILE A 77 -9.17 -3.72 -8.79
N THR A 78 -8.68 -2.71 -9.52
CA THR A 78 -8.87 -1.29 -9.21
C THR A 78 -10.20 -0.73 -9.73
N SER A 79 -10.97 -1.53 -10.45
CA SER A 79 -12.32 -1.23 -10.95
C SER A 79 -13.41 -2.04 -10.24
N ALA A 80 -13.19 -2.41 -9.00
CA ALA A 80 -14.12 -3.14 -8.12
C ALA A 80 -14.48 -4.56 -8.57
N GLU A 81 -13.70 -5.17 -9.46
CA GLU A 81 -13.89 -6.57 -9.80
C GLU A 81 -13.49 -7.49 -8.63
N SER A 82 -14.27 -8.55 -8.43
CA SER A 82 -13.93 -9.57 -7.44
C SER A 82 -12.84 -10.51 -7.98
N ILE A 83 -12.03 -11.09 -7.08
CA ILE A 83 -11.02 -12.10 -7.47
C ILE A 83 -11.65 -13.25 -8.26
N ALA A 84 -12.86 -13.69 -7.87
CA ALA A 84 -13.57 -14.76 -8.55
C ALA A 84 -14.01 -14.35 -9.97
N SER A 85 -14.42 -13.08 -10.17
CA SER A 85 -14.76 -12.54 -11.50
C SER A 85 -13.53 -12.51 -12.41
N ILE A 86 -12.43 -11.95 -11.92
CA ILE A 86 -11.16 -11.90 -12.66
C ILE A 86 -10.67 -13.31 -13.02
N ALA A 87 -10.78 -14.26 -12.09
CA ALA A 87 -10.38 -15.65 -12.33
C ALA A 87 -11.22 -16.33 -13.43
N ARG A 88 -12.53 -16.08 -13.47
CA ARG A 88 -13.40 -16.55 -14.56
C ARG A 88 -13.04 -15.91 -15.91
N MET A 89 -12.84 -14.60 -15.92
CA MET A 89 -12.44 -13.83 -17.12
C MET A 89 -11.14 -14.37 -17.71
N LEU A 90 -10.12 -14.60 -16.87
CA LEU A 90 -8.80 -15.09 -17.29
C LEU A 90 -8.68 -16.64 -17.32
N ARG A 91 -9.79 -17.36 -17.16
CA ARG A 91 -9.85 -18.83 -17.17
C ARG A 91 -8.79 -19.50 -16.31
N CYS A 92 -8.67 -19.04 -15.05
CA CYS A 92 -7.68 -19.56 -14.10
C CYS A 92 -8.27 -19.71 -12.70
N HIS A 93 -7.51 -20.38 -11.81
CA HIS A 93 -7.92 -20.53 -10.40
C HIS A 93 -7.82 -19.20 -9.66
N PRO A 94 -8.74 -18.87 -8.73
CA PRO A 94 -8.70 -17.64 -7.92
C PRO A 94 -7.37 -17.42 -7.17
N ASP A 95 -6.70 -18.49 -6.73
CA ASP A 95 -5.39 -18.39 -6.07
C ASP A 95 -4.30 -17.87 -7.01
N SER A 96 -4.42 -18.14 -8.32
CA SER A 96 -3.51 -17.56 -9.31
C SER A 96 -3.65 -16.05 -9.37
N ILE A 97 -4.88 -15.53 -9.30
CA ILE A 97 -5.16 -14.10 -9.25
C ILE A 97 -4.66 -13.50 -7.93
N THR A 98 -4.95 -14.14 -6.79
CA THR A 98 -4.44 -13.71 -5.48
C THR A 98 -2.91 -13.62 -5.48
N ASN A 99 -2.22 -14.60 -6.03
CA ASN A 99 -0.76 -14.59 -6.16
C ASN A 99 -0.26 -13.41 -7.02
N ARG A 100 -0.94 -13.08 -8.12
CA ARG A 100 -0.57 -11.94 -8.98
C ARG A 100 -0.82 -10.60 -8.28
N ILE A 101 -1.95 -10.48 -7.58
CA ILE A 101 -2.27 -9.29 -6.76
C ILE A 101 -1.24 -9.11 -5.65
N ASP A 102 -0.80 -10.19 -5.00
CA ASP A 102 0.23 -10.15 -3.97
C ASP A 102 1.59 -9.62 -4.50
N ARG A 103 1.95 -9.99 -5.74
CA ARG A 103 3.17 -9.50 -6.41
C ARG A 103 3.04 -8.03 -6.78
N LEU A 104 1.95 -7.67 -7.44
CA LEU A 104 1.64 -6.27 -7.77
C LEU A 104 1.56 -5.38 -6.53
N GLY A 105 0.92 -5.85 -5.45
CA GLY A 105 0.81 -5.09 -4.21
C GLY A 105 2.16 -4.81 -3.55
N ARG A 106 3.09 -5.78 -3.57
CA ARG A 106 4.46 -5.56 -3.10
C ARG A 106 5.23 -4.60 -3.99
N ASN A 107 5.10 -4.74 -5.31
CA ASN A 107 5.71 -3.80 -6.24
C ASN A 107 5.14 -2.39 -6.06
N ALA A 108 3.83 -2.25 -5.82
CA ALA A 108 3.20 -0.97 -5.54
C ALA A 108 3.72 -0.31 -4.25
N LEU A 109 3.87 -1.09 -3.16
CA LEU A 109 4.52 -0.62 -1.93
C LEU A 109 5.95 -0.15 -2.20
N ALA A 110 6.74 -0.97 -2.89
CA ALA A 110 8.13 -0.64 -3.21
C ALA A 110 8.24 0.62 -4.07
N SER A 111 7.41 0.73 -5.11
CA SER A 111 7.39 1.90 -5.99
C SER A 111 6.94 3.15 -5.24
N HIS A 112 5.92 3.05 -4.39
CA HIS A 112 5.48 4.17 -3.55
C HIS A 112 6.59 4.61 -2.59
N ALA A 113 7.24 3.67 -1.89
CA ALA A 113 8.33 3.97 -0.97
C ALA A 113 9.51 4.67 -1.66
N ARG A 114 9.93 4.20 -2.85
CA ARG A 114 11.00 4.85 -3.62
C ARG A 114 10.64 6.27 -4.06
N ILE A 115 9.40 6.49 -4.48
CA ILE A 115 8.92 7.84 -4.82
C ILE A 115 8.90 8.72 -3.57
N MET A 116 8.39 8.22 -2.44
CA MET A 116 8.28 8.99 -1.20
C MET A 116 9.63 9.33 -0.58
N ASN A 117 10.64 8.48 -0.73
CA ASN A 117 11.97 8.72 -0.15
C ASN A 117 12.61 10.06 -0.59
N GLU A 118 12.23 10.58 -1.74
CA GLU A 118 12.73 11.83 -2.29
C GLU A 118 11.63 12.91 -2.40
N THR A 119 10.46 12.64 -1.82
CA THR A 119 9.33 13.56 -1.85
C THR A 119 9.39 14.52 -0.67
N VAL A 120 9.19 15.79 -0.94
CA VAL A 120 8.97 16.81 0.09
C VAL A 120 7.51 17.21 0.10
N LEU A 121 6.91 17.23 1.30
CA LEU A 121 5.51 17.60 1.48
C LEU A 121 5.31 19.08 1.11
N SER A 122 4.44 19.36 0.16
CA SER A 122 4.16 20.67 -0.40
C SER A 122 2.79 21.23 -0.05
N GLU A 123 2.00 20.52 0.75
CA GLU A 123 0.62 20.85 1.10
C GLU A 123 0.27 20.42 2.52
N ASN A 124 -0.82 20.95 3.07
CA ASN A 124 -1.37 20.53 4.34
C ASN A 124 -2.00 19.13 4.24
N LEU A 125 -2.13 18.47 5.38
CA LEU A 125 -2.65 17.12 5.47
C LEU A 125 -4.05 17.07 6.09
N CYS A 126 -4.87 16.17 5.57
CA CYS A 126 -6.10 15.72 6.18
C CYS A 126 -5.95 14.23 6.55
N ALA A 127 -6.32 13.85 7.77
CA ALA A 127 -6.24 12.46 8.19
C ALA A 127 -7.50 12.02 8.90
N ASP A 128 -7.96 10.81 8.58
CA ASP A 128 -9.13 10.19 9.20
C ASP A 128 -9.05 8.67 9.07
N GLY A 129 -9.95 7.96 9.73
CA GLY A 129 -10.06 6.53 9.69
C GLY A 129 -11.23 6.04 8.85
N PHE A 130 -10.93 5.31 7.78
CA PHE A 130 -11.94 4.57 7.01
C PHE A 130 -12.38 3.33 7.80
N GLU A 131 -13.63 3.27 8.19
CA GLU A 131 -14.19 2.14 8.92
C GLU A 131 -14.77 1.08 7.97
N SER A 132 -14.37 -0.17 8.20
CA SER A 132 -14.87 -1.37 7.56
C SER A 132 -14.83 -2.54 8.57
N PHE A 133 -14.67 -3.78 8.11
CA PHE A 133 -14.47 -4.92 9.01
C PHE A 133 -13.59 -6.00 8.37
N ASP A 134 -12.89 -6.73 9.22
CA ASP A 134 -12.06 -7.88 8.86
C ASP A 134 -12.81 -9.18 9.15
N CYS A 135 -12.90 -10.08 8.16
CA CYS A 135 -13.56 -11.39 8.26
C CYS A 135 -15.05 -11.37 8.59
N SER A 136 -15.50 -10.54 9.52
CA SER A 136 -16.91 -10.43 9.91
C SER A 136 -17.20 -9.09 10.60
N GLN A 137 -18.50 -8.77 10.74
CA GLN A 137 -18.96 -7.60 11.49
C GLN A 137 -18.51 -7.55 12.96
N TYR A 138 -17.98 -8.63 13.52
CA TYR A 138 -17.46 -8.67 14.90
C TYR A 138 -16.04 -8.15 15.01
N HIS A 139 -15.36 -7.94 13.90
CA HIS A 139 -14.02 -7.38 13.82
C HIS A 139 -14.03 -6.11 12.97
N PRO A 140 -14.66 -5.03 13.45
CA PRO A 140 -14.55 -3.75 12.77
C PRO A 140 -13.08 -3.36 12.70
N ASN A 141 -12.69 -2.73 11.60
CA ASN A 141 -11.35 -2.19 11.43
C ASN A 141 -11.40 -0.68 11.21
N ASN A 142 -10.25 -0.07 11.38
CA ASN A 142 -10.02 1.31 11.01
C ASN A 142 -8.75 1.36 10.16
N ILE A 143 -8.88 1.88 8.95
CA ILE A 143 -7.76 2.15 8.06
C ILE A 143 -7.52 3.65 8.13
N ASN A 144 -6.51 4.07 8.89
CA ASN A 144 -6.15 5.48 8.96
C ASN A 144 -5.46 5.90 7.67
N LEU A 145 -5.83 7.04 7.13
CA LEU A 145 -5.34 7.62 5.88
C LEU A 145 -4.72 9.00 6.16
N ALA A 146 -3.56 9.29 5.58
CA ALA A 146 -2.96 10.63 5.55
C ALA A 146 -2.95 11.15 4.11
N ILE A 147 -3.73 12.18 3.84
CA ILE A 147 -4.08 12.62 2.50
C ILE A 147 -3.76 14.10 2.34
N GLY A 148 -3.21 14.48 1.21
CA GLY A 148 -3.01 15.87 0.83
C GLY A 148 -4.34 16.60 0.66
N MET A 149 -4.46 17.77 1.26
CA MET A 149 -5.73 18.52 1.24
C MET A 149 -6.12 18.99 -0.16
N GLU A 150 -5.14 19.39 -0.97
CA GLU A 150 -5.36 19.97 -2.29
C GLU A 150 -5.29 18.91 -3.38
N SER A 151 -4.29 18.05 -3.29
CA SER A 151 -4.02 17.01 -4.29
C SER A 151 -4.89 15.77 -4.14
N GLN A 152 -5.45 15.50 -2.95
CA GLN A 152 -6.05 14.20 -2.54
C GLN A 152 -5.07 13.02 -2.73
N PHE A 153 -3.76 13.29 -2.77
CA PHE A 153 -2.74 12.26 -2.81
C PHE A 153 -2.66 11.53 -1.46
N LEU A 154 -2.69 10.21 -1.46
CA LEU A 154 -2.56 9.39 -0.25
C LEU A 154 -1.08 9.17 0.04
N TYR A 155 -0.55 9.86 1.05
CA TYR A 155 0.85 9.75 1.48
C TYR A 155 1.15 8.46 2.23
N GLY A 156 0.17 7.93 2.95
CA GLY A 156 0.32 6.68 3.66
C GLY A 156 -0.97 6.22 4.32
N PHE A 157 -0.99 4.97 4.71
CA PHE A 157 -2.09 4.38 5.47
C PHE A 157 -1.58 3.39 6.51
N THR A 158 -2.38 3.19 7.55
CA THR A 158 -2.15 2.16 8.58
C THR A 158 -3.46 1.46 8.89
N HIS A 159 -3.39 0.30 9.52
CA HIS A 159 -4.56 -0.52 9.83
C HIS A 159 -4.58 -0.97 11.28
N CYS A 160 -5.76 -0.99 11.88
CA CYS A 160 -6.00 -1.68 13.13
C CYS A 160 -7.39 -2.32 13.18
N THR A 161 -7.47 -3.52 13.75
CA THR A 161 -8.76 -4.13 14.08
C THR A 161 -9.26 -3.53 15.39
N LEU A 162 -10.55 -3.20 15.43
CA LEU A 162 -11.20 -2.59 16.59
C LEU A 162 -12.12 -3.60 17.28
N ARG A 163 -12.38 -3.36 18.55
CA ARG A 163 -13.44 -4.06 19.28
C ARG A 163 -14.80 -3.56 18.80
N ARG A 164 -15.71 -4.49 18.46
CA ARG A 164 -17.08 -4.13 18.12
C ARG A 164 -17.76 -3.40 19.27
N LYS A 165 -18.26 -2.22 18.99
CA LYS A 165 -19.03 -1.37 19.88
C LYS A 165 -20.42 -1.09 19.26
N GLY A 166 -21.22 -0.28 19.93
CA GLY A 166 -22.52 0.14 19.43
C GLY A 166 -23.65 -0.80 19.81
N ARG A 167 -24.81 -0.61 19.19
CA ARG A 167 -26.05 -1.33 19.50
C ARG A 167 -25.94 -2.78 19.03
N MET A 168 -26.21 -3.72 19.93
CA MET A 168 -26.17 -5.17 19.68
C MET A 168 -27.32 -5.84 20.41
N THR A 169 -27.89 -6.88 19.80
CA THR A 169 -28.82 -7.81 20.47
C THR A 169 -28.06 -8.66 21.50
N GLU A 170 -28.77 -9.32 22.43
CA GLU A 170 -28.12 -10.19 23.41
C GLU A 170 -27.37 -11.35 22.73
N ALA A 171 -27.97 -12.02 21.75
CA ALA A 171 -27.27 -13.05 20.97
C ALA A 171 -26.00 -12.53 20.28
N GLN A 172 -25.98 -11.28 19.82
CA GLN A 172 -24.77 -10.66 19.25
C GLN A 172 -23.72 -10.39 20.32
N LYS A 173 -24.11 -10.00 21.53
CA LYS A 173 -23.19 -9.78 22.65
C LYS A 173 -22.55 -11.10 23.10
N GLU A 174 -23.34 -12.17 23.25
CA GLU A 174 -22.84 -13.51 23.57
C GLU A 174 -21.87 -14.02 22.51
N LYS A 175 -22.24 -13.90 21.22
CA LYS A 175 -21.34 -14.30 20.13
C LYS A 175 -20.04 -13.49 20.13
N ARG A 176 -20.11 -12.19 20.41
CA ARG A 176 -18.89 -11.37 20.56
C ARG A 176 -18.04 -11.85 21.73
N ALA A 177 -18.63 -12.14 22.89
CA ALA A 177 -17.91 -12.65 24.06
C ALA A 177 -17.14 -13.93 23.75
N LYS A 178 -17.80 -14.93 23.11
CA LYS A 178 -17.14 -16.17 22.65
C LYS A 178 -15.99 -15.93 21.67
N ILE A 179 -16.13 -14.96 20.76
CA ILE A 179 -15.06 -14.61 19.82
C ILE A 179 -13.89 -13.97 20.57
N GLU A 180 -14.16 -13.10 21.57
CA GLU A 180 -13.14 -12.41 22.36
C GLU A 180 -12.32 -13.35 23.26
N GLU A 181 -12.75 -14.59 23.50
CA GLU A 181 -11.95 -15.64 24.15
C GLU A 181 -10.75 -16.04 23.28
N THR A 182 -10.91 -16.05 21.97
CA THR A 182 -9.86 -16.45 21.03
C THR A 182 -9.10 -15.27 20.41
N TYR A 183 -9.76 -14.15 20.21
CA TYR A 183 -9.15 -12.94 19.66
C TYR A 183 -9.82 -11.68 20.20
N LYS A 184 -9.01 -10.84 20.82
CA LYS A 184 -9.41 -9.52 21.29
C LYS A 184 -8.42 -8.47 20.78
N PRO A 185 -8.89 -7.41 20.10
CA PRO A 185 -8.00 -6.33 19.66
C PRO A 185 -7.28 -5.68 20.84
N PRO A 186 -6.00 -5.32 20.69
CA PRO A 186 -5.23 -4.71 21.77
C PRO A 186 -5.82 -3.34 22.18
N PRO A 187 -5.73 -2.97 23.47
CA PRO A 187 -6.17 -1.65 23.93
C PRO A 187 -5.34 -0.56 23.22
N GLY A 188 -6.00 0.55 22.88
CA GLY A 188 -5.33 1.68 22.21
C GLY A 188 -4.93 1.42 20.76
N ALA A 189 -5.40 0.35 20.13
CA ALA A 189 -5.05 -0.01 18.74
C ALA A 189 -5.19 1.18 17.77
N LEU A 190 -6.29 1.93 17.82
CA LEU A 190 -6.49 3.10 16.97
C LEU A 190 -5.45 4.20 17.25
N VAL A 191 -5.20 4.51 18.51
CA VAL A 191 -4.21 5.54 18.90
C VAL A 191 -2.82 5.19 18.40
N ASN A 192 -2.41 3.93 18.56
CA ASN A 192 -1.09 3.46 18.13
C ASN A 192 -0.98 3.43 16.61
N SER A 193 -2.03 2.99 15.92
CA SER A 193 -2.09 2.95 14.45
C SER A 193 -2.06 4.37 13.84
N PHE A 194 -2.83 5.31 14.40
CA PHE A 194 -2.79 6.70 13.95
C PHE A 194 -1.44 7.38 14.24
N LYS A 195 -0.86 7.09 15.43
CA LYS A 195 0.49 7.56 15.76
C LYS A 195 1.51 7.09 14.71
N ALA A 196 1.51 5.80 14.38
CA ALA A 196 2.39 5.23 13.37
C ALA A 196 2.18 5.88 11.98
N LEU A 197 0.93 6.14 11.58
CA LEU A 197 0.64 6.85 10.33
C LEU A 197 1.35 8.21 10.28
N ILE A 198 1.19 9.01 11.31
CA ILE A 198 1.76 10.36 11.35
C ILE A 198 3.29 10.28 11.41
N GLU A 199 3.86 9.38 12.22
CA GLU A 199 5.32 9.20 12.28
C GLU A 199 5.92 8.75 10.93
N ASN A 200 5.20 7.99 10.12
CA ASN A 200 5.63 7.58 8.79
C ASN A 200 5.59 8.73 7.76
N VAL A 201 4.68 9.70 7.91
CA VAL A 201 4.52 10.81 6.96
C VAL A 201 5.35 12.04 7.36
N LEU A 202 5.58 12.25 8.65
CA LEU A 202 6.36 13.40 9.15
C LEU A 202 7.75 13.57 8.52
N PRO A 203 8.52 12.53 8.18
CA PRO A 203 9.81 12.69 7.51
C PRO A 203 9.74 13.46 6.19
N LEU A 204 8.60 13.43 5.50
CA LEU A 204 8.38 14.18 4.26
C LEU A 204 8.24 15.69 4.48
N TRP A 205 7.93 16.12 5.70
CA TRP A 205 7.80 17.52 6.02
C TRP A 205 9.15 18.18 6.27
N TYR A 206 9.47 19.10 5.39
CA TYR A 206 10.66 19.93 5.44
C TYR A 206 10.23 21.40 5.62
N GLU A 207 10.53 22.00 6.77
CA GLU A 207 10.04 23.34 7.14
C GLU A 207 10.36 24.45 6.13
N PRO A 208 11.55 24.51 5.49
CA PRO A 208 11.81 25.52 4.46
C PRO A 208 10.88 25.43 3.25
N ALA A 209 10.39 24.25 2.89
CA ALA A 209 9.45 24.07 1.78
C ALA A 209 7.99 24.29 2.20
N LEU A 210 7.64 23.92 3.43
CA LEU A 210 6.33 24.13 4.03
C LEU A 210 6.49 24.68 5.45
N PRO A 211 6.60 26.01 5.64
CA PRO A 211 6.95 26.63 6.92
C PRO A 211 5.99 26.32 8.06
N LYS A 212 4.73 26.01 7.73
CA LYS A 212 3.73 25.60 8.72
C LYS A 212 2.90 24.46 8.18
N LEU A 213 2.99 23.30 8.86
CA LEU A 213 2.15 22.16 8.56
C LEU A 213 0.84 22.22 9.37
N ARG A 214 -0.29 22.18 8.66
CA ARG A 214 -1.60 21.99 9.26
C ARG A 214 -2.04 20.55 9.05
N LEU A 215 -2.45 19.90 10.15
CA LEU A 215 -3.09 18.59 10.11
C LEU A 215 -4.56 18.73 10.48
N ILE A 216 -5.44 18.38 9.57
CA ILE A 216 -6.88 18.42 9.74
C ILE A 216 -7.39 17.02 10.06
N THR A 217 -8.22 16.88 11.09
CA THR A 217 -8.90 15.61 11.43
C THR A 217 -10.35 15.87 11.83
N ASP A 218 -11.10 14.79 12.01
CA ASP A 218 -12.36 14.88 12.76
C ASP A 218 -12.10 15.05 14.28
N GLU A 219 -13.18 15.11 15.06
CA GLU A 219 -13.14 15.34 16.53
C GLU A 219 -12.82 14.06 17.33
N HIS A 220 -12.28 13.01 16.71
CA HIS A 220 -12.01 11.77 17.42
C HIS A 220 -10.89 11.95 18.46
N LYS A 221 -11.20 11.70 19.74
CA LYS A 221 -10.26 11.89 20.87
C LYS A 221 -8.96 11.10 20.73
N GLY A 222 -8.99 9.95 20.04
CA GLY A 222 -7.82 9.11 19.80
C GLY A 222 -6.73 9.81 19.01
N TYR A 223 -7.07 10.69 18.08
CA TYR A 223 -6.11 11.44 17.29
C TYR A 223 -5.32 12.43 18.12
N VAL A 224 -6.01 13.15 19.00
CA VAL A 224 -5.36 14.07 19.95
C VAL A 224 -4.38 13.33 20.86
N ILE A 225 -4.80 12.17 21.38
CA ILE A 225 -3.94 11.33 22.24
C ILE A 225 -2.71 10.83 21.47
N ALA A 226 -2.89 10.39 20.24
CA ALA A 226 -1.79 9.94 19.37
C ALA A 226 -0.77 11.06 19.13
N LEU A 227 -1.23 12.25 18.73
CA LEU A 227 -0.38 13.39 18.46
C LEU A 227 0.40 13.87 19.69
N LYS A 228 -0.21 13.81 20.89
CA LYS A 228 0.50 14.11 22.14
C LYS A 228 1.68 13.19 22.43
N ARG A 229 1.68 11.97 21.86
CA ARG A 229 2.76 10.98 22.04
C ARG A 229 3.90 11.11 21.02
N ILE A 230 3.82 12.07 20.08
CA ILE A 230 4.84 12.28 19.03
C ILE A 230 5.69 13.48 19.40
N ILE A 231 6.93 13.23 19.83
CA ILE A 231 7.83 14.29 20.35
C ILE A 231 8.06 15.39 19.31
N ARG A 232 8.28 15.03 18.04
CA ARG A 232 8.47 16.00 16.95
C ARG A 232 7.28 16.95 16.80
N ILE A 233 6.04 16.42 16.90
CA ILE A 233 4.81 17.21 16.87
C ILE A 233 4.72 18.17 18.07
N GLN A 234 5.09 17.71 19.28
CA GLN A 234 5.05 18.58 20.45
C GLN A 234 6.04 19.74 20.35
N LYS A 235 7.25 19.49 19.87
CA LYS A 235 8.23 20.52 19.58
C LYS A 235 7.72 21.51 18.54
N ALA A 236 7.23 21.03 17.40
CA ALA A 236 6.70 21.83 16.33
C ALA A 236 5.48 22.69 16.71
N LYS A 237 4.64 22.17 17.61
CA LYS A 237 3.55 22.97 18.22
C LYS A 237 4.10 24.11 19.08
N GLY A 238 5.10 23.83 19.91
CA GLY A 238 5.73 24.83 20.76
C GLY A 238 6.36 25.96 19.98
N SER A 239 6.95 25.69 18.82
CA SER A 239 7.53 26.70 17.91
C SER A 239 6.49 27.34 16.96
N GLY A 240 5.23 26.92 16.97
CA GLY A 240 4.17 27.49 16.12
C GLY A 240 4.16 27.03 14.67
N VAL A 241 5.07 26.13 14.27
CA VAL A 241 5.18 25.62 12.88
C VAL A 241 4.27 24.42 12.59
N PHE A 242 3.57 23.90 13.60
CA PHE A 242 2.57 22.83 13.44
C PHE A 242 1.24 23.24 14.07
N ALA A 243 0.15 23.03 13.35
CA ALA A 243 -1.22 23.19 13.85
C ALA A 243 -2.04 21.90 13.65
N HIS A 244 -2.76 21.48 14.68
CA HIS A 244 -3.79 20.44 14.59
C HIS A 244 -5.16 21.08 14.74
N GLU A 245 -5.99 20.94 13.72
CA GLU A 245 -7.32 21.52 13.66
C GLU A 245 -8.35 20.39 13.52
N GLN A 246 -9.41 20.48 14.32
CA GLN A 246 -10.47 19.49 14.33
C GLN A 246 -11.76 20.07 13.80
N PHE A 247 -12.45 19.30 12.95
CA PHE A 247 -13.72 19.68 12.35
C PHE A 247 -14.74 18.57 12.56
N SER A 248 -15.99 18.94 12.85
CA SER A 248 -17.04 17.95 13.05
C SER A 248 -17.34 17.19 11.77
N SER A 249 -17.33 15.86 11.83
CA SER A 249 -17.72 14.98 10.72
C SER A 249 -19.22 15.07 10.37
N ARG A 250 -20.02 15.79 11.21
CA ARG A 250 -21.44 16.04 10.97
C ARG A 250 -21.70 17.24 10.07
N LEU A 251 -20.68 18.06 9.82
CA LEU A 251 -20.80 19.18 8.88
C LEU A 251 -21.08 18.69 7.47
N GLU A 252 -21.67 19.56 6.65
CA GLU A 252 -22.01 19.25 5.28
C GLU A 252 -20.78 18.81 4.47
N ARG A 253 -20.91 17.69 3.74
CA ARG A 253 -19.83 17.07 2.97
C ARG A 253 -19.73 17.70 1.57
N THR A 254 -19.38 18.96 1.50
CA THR A 254 -19.16 19.69 0.25
C THR A 254 -17.66 19.70 -0.12
N ILE A 255 -17.37 20.14 -1.35
CA ILE A 255 -15.99 20.36 -1.82
C ILE A 255 -15.25 21.44 -1.00
N ARG A 256 -15.99 22.29 -0.26
CA ARG A 256 -15.45 23.34 0.61
C ARG A 256 -15.19 22.86 2.03
N SER A 257 -15.62 21.65 2.36
CA SER A 257 -15.38 21.06 3.69
C SER A 257 -13.89 20.84 3.92
N MET A 258 -13.40 21.17 5.12
CA MET A 258 -12.02 20.91 5.53
C MET A 258 -11.69 19.40 5.56
N LEU A 259 -12.70 18.56 5.70
CA LEU A 259 -12.60 17.10 5.66
C LEU A 259 -12.84 16.53 4.22
N PHE A 260 -12.86 17.39 3.20
CA PHE A 260 -13.17 16.94 1.83
C PHE A 260 -12.25 15.82 1.36
N ALA A 261 -10.94 15.94 1.58
CA ALA A 261 -9.96 14.97 1.09
C ALA A 261 -10.22 13.56 1.62
N VAL A 262 -10.50 13.41 2.92
CA VAL A 262 -10.83 12.09 3.53
C VAL A 262 -12.21 11.60 3.10
N ASN A 263 -13.22 12.47 3.05
CA ASN A 263 -14.55 12.10 2.56
C ASN A 263 -14.52 11.63 1.09
N TYR A 264 -13.66 12.25 0.27
CA TYR A 264 -13.40 11.83 -1.10
C TYR A 264 -12.82 10.42 -1.14
N TRP A 265 -11.77 10.13 -0.35
CA TRP A 265 -11.14 8.81 -0.28
C TRP A 265 -12.09 7.73 0.21
N ASP A 266 -12.89 8.01 1.23
CA ASP A 266 -13.92 7.10 1.74
C ASP A 266 -14.90 6.68 0.64
N ARG A 267 -15.36 7.64 -0.16
CA ARG A 267 -16.25 7.39 -1.29
C ARG A 267 -15.56 6.56 -2.37
N GLU A 268 -14.33 6.91 -2.73
CA GLU A 268 -13.58 6.24 -3.80
C GLU A 268 -13.23 4.80 -3.41
N MET A 269 -12.80 4.56 -2.17
CA MET A 269 -12.53 3.20 -1.66
C MET A 269 -13.80 2.34 -1.66
N ARG A 270 -14.96 2.89 -1.28
CA ARG A 270 -16.23 2.16 -1.33
C ARG A 270 -16.70 1.89 -2.76
N LYS A 271 -16.42 2.78 -3.68
CA LYS A 271 -16.79 2.65 -5.09
C LYS A 271 -15.91 1.62 -5.81
N ASP A 272 -14.59 1.72 -5.65
CA ASP A 272 -13.60 1.07 -6.52
C ASP A 272 -12.97 -0.20 -5.91
N ILE A 273 -13.16 -0.46 -4.60
CA ILE A 273 -12.65 -1.67 -3.95
C ILE A 273 -13.81 -2.56 -3.52
N ALA A 274 -13.98 -3.70 -4.19
CA ALA A 274 -15.08 -4.63 -3.93
C ALA A 274 -15.22 -5.02 -2.45
N ALA A 275 -14.09 -5.18 -1.74
CA ALA A 275 -14.06 -5.57 -0.34
C ALA A 275 -14.58 -4.50 0.63
N PHE A 276 -14.67 -3.24 0.20
CA PHE A 276 -15.09 -2.11 1.03
C PHE A 276 -16.50 -1.60 0.72
N ARG A 277 -17.17 -2.21 -0.24
CA ARG A 277 -18.60 -1.95 -0.48
C ARG A 277 -19.41 -2.37 0.74
N ARG A 278 -20.37 -1.53 1.13
CA ARG A 278 -21.32 -1.89 2.19
C ARG A 278 -22.16 -3.09 1.73
N GLU A 279 -22.47 -3.97 2.66
CA GLU A 279 -23.31 -5.16 2.42
C GLU A 279 -22.77 -6.10 1.33
N SER A 280 -21.48 -6.05 1.08
CA SER A 280 -20.81 -6.91 0.10
C SER A 280 -20.43 -8.26 0.69
N THR A 281 -20.59 -9.33 -0.12
CA THR A 281 -20.02 -10.65 0.18
C THR A 281 -18.51 -10.72 -0.09
N CYS A 282 -17.95 -9.68 -0.70
CA CYS A 282 -16.53 -9.59 -1.08
C CYS A 282 -15.61 -9.06 0.03
N HIS A 283 -16.07 -9.04 1.29
CA HIS A 283 -15.29 -8.53 2.42
C HIS A 283 -13.90 -9.16 2.56
N THR A 284 -13.00 -8.45 3.20
CA THR A 284 -11.62 -8.89 3.42
C THR A 284 -11.58 -10.08 4.38
N ARG A 285 -11.18 -11.25 3.89
CA ARG A 285 -11.02 -12.47 4.69
C ARG A 285 -9.61 -12.66 5.26
N ASN A 286 -8.66 -11.88 4.78
CA ASN A 286 -7.28 -11.86 5.25
C ASN A 286 -6.78 -10.42 5.20
N VAL A 287 -6.42 -9.88 6.36
CA VAL A 287 -6.01 -8.46 6.53
C VAL A 287 -4.83 -8.12 5.61
N SER A 288 -3.77 -8.91 5.64
CA SER A 288 -2.57 -8.62 4.84
C SER A 288 -2.85 -8.63 3.32
N ASN A 289 -3.72 -9.54 2.85
CA ASN A 289 -4.12 -9.54 1.44
C ASN A 289 -4.98 -8.31 1.10
N GLY A 290 -5.81 -7.86 2.04
CA GLY A 290 -6.58 -6.63 1.90
C GLY A 290 -5.69 -5.39 1.80
N LEU A 291 -4.66 -5.32 2.64
CA LEU A 291 -3.71 -4.19 2.65
C LEU A 291 -2.81 -4.17 1.40
N LEU A 292 -2.39 -5.33 0.87
CA LEU A 292 -1.69 -5.38 -0.42
C LEU A 292 -2.58 -4.90 -1.58
N ARG A 293 -3.88 -5.19 -1.55
CA ARG A 293 -4.83 -4.63 -2.53
C ARG A 293 -5.01 -3.13 -2.36
N LEU A 294 -5.04 -2.65 -1.12
CA LEU A 294 -5.11 -1.22 -0.85
C LEU A 294 -3.85 -0.49 -1.33
N ALA A 295 -2.67 -1.06 -1.13
CA ALA A 295 -1.42 -0.51 -1.67
C ALA A 295 -1.44 -0.43 -3.21
N LEU A 296 -2.01 -1.45 -3.85
CA LEU A 296 -2.18 -1.44 -5.30
C LEU A 296 -3.19 -0.38 -5.76
N TYR A 297 -4.29 -0.20 -5.02
CA TYR A 297 -5.25 0.85 -5.28
C TYR A 297 -4.68 2.25 -5.02
N GLN A 298 -3.88 2.43 -3.94
CA GLN A 298 -3.14 3.66 -3.67
C GLN A 298 -2.24 4.03 -4.86
N PHE A 299 -1.51 3.05 -5.41
CA PHE A 299 -0.66 3.29 -6.57
C PHE A 299 -1.48 3.78 -7.77
N TRP A 300 -2.55 3.07 -8.12
CA TRP A 300 -3.44 3.47 -9.21
C TRP A 300 -4.04 4.86 -9.00
N HIS A 301 -4.59 5.12 -7.82
CA HIS A 301 -5.21 6.40 -7.49
C HIS A 301 -4.23 7.56 -7.59
N ASN A 302 -3.07 7.40 -6.97
CA ASN A 302 -2.09 8.48 -6.86
C ASN A 302 -1.41 8.80 -8.20
N TYR A 303 -1.08 7.76 -8.98
CA TYR A 303 -0.15 7.90 -10.10
C TYR A 303 -0.79 7.71 -11.49
N GLU A 304 -1.98 7.12 -11.57
CA GLU A 304 -2.64 6.86 -12.84
C GLU A 304 -4.00 7.52 -12.99
N LYS A 305 -4.76 7.62 -11.89
CA LYS A 305 -6.09 8.21 -11.93
C LYS A 305 -6.02 9.71 -12.13
N PRO A 306 -6.81 10.28 -13.07
CA PRO A 306 -6.95 11.73 -13.22
C PRO A 306 -7.53 12.37 -11.95
N HIS A 307 -6.96 13.48 -11.52
CA HIS A 307 -7.39 14.23 -10.35
C HIS A 307 -8.85 14.76 -10.48
N ARG A 308 -9.30 15.05 -11.70
CA ARG A 308 -10.68 15.50 -11.99
C ARG A 308 -11.29 14.75 -13.15
N VAL A 309 -12.45 14.11 -12.93
CA VAL A 309 -13.19 13.37 -13.96
C VAL A 309 -13.93 14.29 -14.94
N LYS A 310 -14.35 15.48 -14.50
CA LYS A 310 -15.12 16.43 -15.32
C LYS A 310 -14.27 17.30 -16.26
N ASN A 311 -13.01 16.97 -16.41
CA ASN A 311 -12.18 17.73 -17.32
C ASN A 311 -12.51 17.37 -18.76
N LYS A 312 -13.27 18.23 -19.40
CA LYS A 312 -13.50 18.15 -20.83
C LYS A 312 -12.13 18.15 -21.55
N TYR A 313 -11.65 16.98 -21.87
CA TYR A 313 -10.73 16.67 -22.96
C TYR A 313 -9.22 16.74 -22.80
N LYS A 314 -8.56 17.35 -21.83
CA LYS A 314 -7.07 17.39 -21.93
C LYS A 314 -6.26 17.40 -20.61
N ASP A 315 -6.88 17.60 -19.48
CA ASP A 315 -6.13 17.67 -18.23
C ASP A 315 -6.04 16.30 -17.56
N LEU A 316 -5.08 15.51 -18.00
CA LEU A 316 -4.75 14.21 -17.41
C LEU A 316 -3.87 14.34 -16.16
N ARG A 317 -3.87 15.51 -15.49
CA ARG A 317 -3.14 15.69 -14.25
C ARG A 317 -3.54 14.63 -13.23
N THR A 318 -2.57 13.85 -12.79
CA THR A 318 -2.76 12.86 -11.73
C THR A 318 -2.70 13.52 -10.36
N HIS A 319 -3.11 12.81 -9.32
CA HIS A 319 -2.95 13.26 -7.94
C HIS A 319 -1.47 13.49 -7.57
N ALA A 320 -0.55 12.68 -8.12
CA ALA A 320 0.89 12.87 -7.96
C ALA A 320 1.38 14.22 -8.51
N LEU A 321 0.93 14.60 -9.71
CA LEU A 321 1.28 15.91 -10.29
C LEU A 321 0.76 17.06 -9.42
N MET A 322 -0.46 16.93 -8.91
CA MET A 322 -1.05 17.93 -8.00
C MET A 322 -0.27 18.06 -6.69
N ALA A 323 0.27 16.94 -6.18
CA ALA A 323 1.14 16.89 -5.01
C ALA A 323 2.60 17.30 -5.33
N ARG A 324 2.89 17.77 -6.55
CA ARG A 324 4.23 18.17 -7.03
C ARG A 324 5.27 17.05 -7.00
N ILE A 325 4.83 15.81 -7.19
CA ILE A 325 5.70 14.65 -7.31
C ILE A 325 6.38 14.63 -8.69
N ASP A 326 7.66 14.26 -8.73
CA ASP A 326 8.41 14.13 -9.99
C ASP A 326 7.85 13.02 -10.89
N LEU A 327 7.30 13.42 -12.02
CA LEU A 327 6.67 12.51 -12.98
C LEU A 327 7.67 11.61 -13.70
N SER A 328 8.95 11.99 -13.79
CA SER A 328 9.99 11.14 -14.40
C SER A 328 10.19 9.86 -13.60
N LYS A 329 10.15 9.95 -12.26
CA LYS A 329 10.19 8.81 -11.35
C LYS A 329 8.93 7.97 -11.45
N VAL A 330 7.76 8.62 -11.46
CA VAL A 330 6.48 7.93 -11.62
C VAL A 330 6.48 7.07 -12.88
N GLY A 331 6.99 7.57 -14.00
CA GLY A 331 7.11 6.82 -15.26
C GLY A 331 7.94 5.55 -15.13
N ARG A 332 9.14 5.65 -14.51
CA ARG A 332 10.02 4.49 -14.26
C ARG A 332 9.37 3.46 -13.34
N GLU A 333 8.79 3.91 -12.24
CA GLU A 333 8.15 3.04 -11.26
C GLU A 333 6.88 2.36 -11.80
N ARG A 334 6.15 3.04 -12.68
CA ARG A 334 5.00 2.47 -13.40
C ARG A 334 5.39 1.31 -14.31
N GLU A 335 6.51 1.41 -15.02
CA GLU A 335 7.03 0.30 -15.82
C GLU A 335 7.49 -0.86 -14.93
N ARG A 336 8.24 -0.57 -13.87
CA ARG A 336 8.72 -1.57 -12.90
C ARG A 336 7.59 -2.34 -12.24
N LEU A 337 6.46 -1.69 -11.95
CA LEU A 337 5.28 -2.32 -11.33
C LEU A 337 4.88 -3.62 -12.03
N PHE A 338 4.92 -3.65 -13.36
CA PHE A 338 4.42 -4.76 -14.17
C PHE A 338 5.50 -5.73 -14.66
N THR A 339 6.76 -5.34 -14.60
CA THR A 339 7.85 -6.08 -15.26
C THR A 339 8.86 -6.64 -14.28
N ARG A 340 9.17 -5.91 -13.21
CA ARG A 340 10.29 -6.22 -12.31
C ARG A 340 9.82 -6.87 -11.02
N ARG A 341 10.70 -7.69 -10.45
CA ARG A 341 10.59 -8.17 -9.07
C ARG A 341 11.25 -7.16 -8.15
N SER A 342 10.52 -6.72 -7.12
CA SER A 342 11.11 -5.94 -6.04
C SER A 342 11.67 -6.86 -4.95
N TYR A 343 12.89 -6.60 -4.49
CA TYR A 343 13.53 -7.29 -3.37
C TYR A 343 13.34 -6.45 -2.10
N ILE A 344 13.03 -7.09 -0.98
CA ILE A 344 12.79 -6.37 0.28
C ILE A 344 14.04 -5.62 0.77
N SER A 345 15.23 -6.18 0.53
CA SER A 345 16.52 -5.58 0.88
C SER A 345 16.83 -4.27 0.17
N HIS A 346 16.20 -4.04 -0.98
CA HIS A 346 16.37 -2.81 -1.78
C HIS A 346 15.33 -1.73 -1.44
N GLN A 347 14.43 -2.00 -0.49
CA GLN A 347 13.33 -1.09 -0.22
C GLN A 347 13.51 -0.38 1.13
N MET A 348 13.34 0.91 1.11
CA MET A 348 13.27 1.74 2.32
C MET A 348 11.83 1.79 2.85
N LEU A 349 11.29 0.61 3.19
CA LEU A 349 9.93 0.51 3.72
C LEU A 349 9.88 1.00 5.16
N ASN A 350 8.88 1.82 5.47
CA ASN A 350 8.58 2.13 6.85
C ASN A 350 8.07 0.88 7.62
N PRO A 351 8.00 0.90 8.96
CA PRO A 351 7.61 -0.28 9.74
C PRO A 351 6.25 -0.87 9.35
N GLU A 352 5.26 -0.05 9.01
CA GLU A 352 3.93 -0.53 8.62
C GLU A 352 3.93 -1.14 7.22
N GLU A 353 4.61 -0.53 6.26
CA GLU A 353 4.80 -1.09 4.92
C GLU A 353 5.54 -2.42 4.97
N ARG A 354 6.57 -2.54 5.83
CA ARG A 354 7.28 -3.81 6.05
C ARG A 354 6.38 -4.90 6.60
N LYS A 355 5.51 -4.58 7.56
CA LYS A 355 4.50 -5.51 8.07
C LYS A 355 3.52 -5.97 6.99
N ILE A 356 3.10 -5.06 6.11
CA ILE A 356 2.23 -5.40 4.96
C ILE A 356 2.97 -6.32 4.00
N TRP A 357 4.21 -5.99 3.64
CA TRP A 357 5.06 -6.77 2.75
C TRP A 357 5.24 -8.21 3.24
N LEU A 358 5.58 -8.39 4.52
CA LEU A 358 5.82 -9.68 5.18
C LEU A 358 4.54 -10.35 5.66
N LYS A 359 3.36 -9.75 5.43
CA LYS A 359 2.06 -10.27 5.88
C LYS A 359 1.98 -10.53 7.40
N GLU A 360 2.58 -9.66 8.19
CA GLU A 360 2.65 -9.78 9.65
C GLU A 360 1.37 -9.29 10.36
N HIS A 361 0.45 -8.64 9.64
CA HIS A 361 -0.82 -8.24 10.25
C HIS A 361 -1.66 -9.46 10.65
N VAL A 362 -2.10 -9.44 11.90
CA VAL A 362 -2.96 -10.48 12.44
C VAL A 362 -4.32 -10.44 11.77
N THR A 363 -4.77 -11.57 11.26
CA THR A 363 -6.14 -11.73 10.75
C THR A 363 -6.97 -12.39 11.84
N PRO A 364 -8.06 -11.74 12.33
CA PRO A 364 -8.95 -12.34 13.29
C PRO A 364 -9.44 -13.74 12.87
N LEU A 365 -9.59 -14.65 13.82
CA LEU A 365 -10.06 -16.03 13.61
C LEU A 365 -9.16 -16.93 12.76
N LYS A 366 -8.06 -16.42 12.23
CA LYS A 366 -7.11 -17.25 11.49
C LYS A 366 -6.17 -17.96 12.47
N LYS A 367 -6.06 -19.27 12.33
CA LYS A 367 -5.08 -20.08 13.06
C LYS A 367 -3.73 -20.01 12.34
N GLY A 368 -2.68 -19.61 13.08
CA GLY A 368 -1.30 -19.58 12.59
C GLY A 368 -0.93 -18.38 11.72
N PRO A 369 0.34 -18.25 11.34
CA PRO A 369 0.87 -17.12 10.58
C PRO A 369 0.37 -17.13 9.13
N ASN A 370 0.48 -15.97 8.47
CA ASN A 370 0.23 -15.88 7.05
C ASN A 370 1.38 -16.56 6.28
N TRP A 371 1.03 -17.28 5.22
CA TRP A 371 2.04 -17.79 4.31
C TRP A 371 2.68 -16.63 3.54
N VAL A 372 4.01 -16.55 3.61
CA VAL A 372 4.82 -15.59 2.87
C VAL A 372 5.66 -16.38 1.86
N PRO A 373 5.56 -16.08 0.56
CA PRO A 373 6.34 -16.80 -0.42
C PRO A 373 7.84 -16.47 -0.29
N LYS A 374 8.71 -17.45 -0.52
CA LYS A 374 10.17 -17.26 -0.43
C LYS A 374 10.69 -16.07 -1.22
N TYR A 375 10.11 -15.78 -2.39
CA TYR A 375 10.53 -14.63 -3.19
C TYR A 375 10.31 -13.27 -2.49
N ALA A 376 9.44 -13.20 -1.51
CA ALA A 376 9.15 -11.97 -0.77
C ALA A 376 10.05 -11.78 0.46
N THR A 377 10.77 -12.83 0.88
CA THR A 377 11.66 -12.82 2.05
C THR A 377 13.13 -12.86 1.67
N ILE A 378 13.45 -13.23 0.42
CA ILE A 378 14.81 -13.29 -0.09
C ILE A 378 15.17 -11.94 -0.71
N GLY A 379 16.25 -11.41 -0.25
CA GLY A 379 16.85 -10.18 -0.71
C GLY A 379 17.09 -9.23 0.41
#